data_f6cbe48a292727415f8c9680e380ce6e
#
_entry.id   f6cbe48a292727415f8c9680e380ce6e
#
_cell.length_a   1.000
_cell.length_b   1.000
_cell.length_c   1.000
_cell.angle_alpha   90.00
_cell.angle_beta   90.00
_cell.angle_gamma   90.00
#
_symmetry.space_group_name_H-M   'P 1'
#
loop_
_entity.id
_entity.type
_entity.pdbx_description
1 polymer ?
#
loop_
_entity_poly.entity_id
_entity_poly.type
_entity_poly.pdbx_seq_one_letter_code
_entity_poly.pdbx_strand_id
1 'polypeptide(L)'
;RLTGRNITSSPSQTFSALLNKRAPNQPDIMAKQILFSEDARKSIAKGIAQAARAVKGTLGPKGRNVIIEKSYGSPRITNDGVSIAKEISLKDKFENMGAEIVKEVANKTNDTAGDGTTTSVVLLEALVEEGLSRVMKGANAMAIRSGMEKAKVSALAELKKMAKPVSGKAEVKQVASISAESEVLGNIIAEAVEKVGSSGVVTVEESQGMELSYDIVEGLQIDKGYVSPYMVTNPERMEAEMKDALVLLTDKKIGNVQEILPLLEKVVQSGKKELVIIAEDVEGDALSTFIVNKLRGTFSVLAVKAPGYGDRKKEMLADIAVVVGGQVISEEVGIKFENATLSMLGKAT
;
A
#
# COMPACT_ATOMS: atom_id res chain seq x y z
N ARG A 1 -8.76 -77.15 33.20
CA ARG A 1 -9.78 -76.50 34.03
C ARG A 1 -10.03 -75.12 33.49
N LEU A 2 -11.23 -74.96 32.94
CA LEU A 2 -11.84 -73.75 32.44
C LEU A 2 -12.30 -72.87 33.61
N THR A 3 -12.00 -71.60 33.60
CA THR A 3 -12.78 -70.63 34.38
C THR A 3 -13.10 -69.43 33.48
N GLY A 4 -14.41 -69.31 33.18
CA GLY A 4 -14.98 -68.24 32.41
C GLY A 4 -14.99 -66.92 33.14
N ARG A 5 -14.82 -65.82 32.42
CA ARG A 5 -15.20 -64.47 32.88
C ARG A 5 -16.31 -63.96 31.93
N ASN A 6 -17.45 -63.79 32.53
CA ASN A 6 -18.60 -63.09 31.94
C ASN A 6 -18.21 -61.62 31.68
N ILE A 7 -18.40 -61.18 30.43
CA ILE A 7 -18.41 -59.79 30.07
C ILE A 7 -19.86 -59.45 29.65
N THR A 8 -20.60 -58.88 30.58
CA THR A 8 -21.87 -58.23 30.30
C THR A 8 -21.60 -56.72 30.14
N SER A 9 -21.37 -56.24 28.95
CA SER A 9 -21.44 -54.82 28.65
C SER A 9 -22.73 -54.58 27.82
N SER A 10 -23.61 -53.73 28.36
CA SER A 10 -24.88 -53.38 27.73
C SER A 10 -24.68 -52.59 26.43
N PRO A 11 -25.48 -52.77 25.37
CA PRO A 11 -25.30 -52.13 24.08
C PRO A 11 -25.55 -50.60 24.05
N SER A 12 -26.00 -50.02 25.15
CA SER A 12 -26.36 -48.59 25.20
C SER A 12 -25.18 -47.64 25.42
N GLN A 13 -24.03 -48.11 25.91
CA GLN A 13 -22.86 -47.24 26.12
C GLN A 13 -21.94 -47.11 24.90
N THR A 14 -22.01 -48.03 23.95
CA THR A 14 -21.20 -47.98 22.72
C THR A 14 -21.78 -47.03 21.64
N PHE A 15 -23.06 -46.73 21.68
CA PHE A 15 -23.69 -45.84 20.70
C PHE A 15 -23.49 -44.36 21.01
N SER A 16 -23.34 -43.99 22.30
CA SER A 16 -23.08 -42.62 22.72
C SER A 16 -21.64 -42.15 22.45
N ALA A 17 -20.68 -43.10 22.40
CA ALA A 17 -19.29 -42.79 22.12
C ALA A 17 -18.97 -42.60 20.63
N LEU A 18 -19.85 -43.06 19.73
CA LEU A 18 -19.68 -42.91 18.27
C LEU A 18 -20.27 -41.59 17.72
N LEU A 19 -21.16 -40.94 18.46
CA LEU A 19 -21.76 -39.64 18.04
C LEU A 19 -20.89 -38.41 18.33
N ASN A 20 -19.79 -38.56 19.05
CA ASN A 20 -18.91 -37.44 19.42
C ASN A 20 -17.57 -37.39 18.68
N LYS A 21 -17.39 -38.17 17.62
CA LYS A 21 -16.26 -37.98 16.70
C LYS A 21 -16.68 -36.98 15.64
N ARG A 22 -16.40 -35.69 15.89
CA ARG A 22 -16.38 -34.66 14.84
C ARG A 22 -15.51 -35.17 13.68
N ALA A 23 -16.06 -35.14 12.49
CA ALA A 23 -15.31 -35.40 11.27
C ALA A 23 -14.13 -34.41 11.15
N PRO A 24 -12.92 -34.86 10.80
CA PRO A 24 -11.70 -34.02 10.89
C PRO A 24 -11.58 -32.97 9.77
N ASN A 25 -12.64 -32.60 9.04
CA ASN A 25 -12.55 -31.63 7.93
C ASN A 25 -13.85 -30.86 7.66
N GLN A 26 -14.57 -30.45 8.69
CA GLN A 26 -15.51 -29.34 8.47
C GLN A 26 -14.73 -28.02 8.71
N PRO A 27 -14.70 -27.09 7.75
CA PRO A 27 -14.21 -25.76 8.04
C PRO A 27 -15.03 -25.21 9.20
N ASP A 28 -14.35 -24.76 10.25
CA ASP A 28 -14.99 -24.05 11.36
C ASP A 28 -15.66 -22.81 10.74
N ILE A 29 -16.94 -22.94 10.44
CA ILE A 29 -17.79 -21.79 10.13
C ILE A 29 -17.86 -21.02 11.45
N MET A 30 -16.93 -20.09 11.64
CA MET A 30 -16.91 -19.23 12.82
C MET A 30 -18.20 -18.44 12.81
N ALA A 31 -19.18 -18.90 13.59
CA ALA A 31 -20.43 -18.19 13.79
C ALA A 31 -20.12 -16.76 14.24
N LYS A 32 -20.73 -15.76 13.59
CA LYS A 32 -20.58 -14.38 13.99
C LYS A 32 -21.15 -14.19 15.39
N GLN A 33 -20.37 -13.64 16.29
CA GLN A 33 -20.83 -13.21 17.60
C GLN A 33 -21.43 -11.80 17.47
N ILE A 34 -22.53 -11.56 18.13
CA ILE A 34 -23.22 -10.25 18.12
C ILE A 34 -23.32 -9.77 19.55
N LEU A 35 -22.88 -8.53 19.78
CA LEU A 35 -22.96 -7.85 21.05
C LEU A 35 -23.75 -6.54 20.87
N PHE A 36 -24.60 -6.20 21.83
CA PHE A 36 -25.49 -5.05 21.70
C PHE A 36 -25.29 -4.03 22.83
N SER A 37 -25.82 -2.83 22.59
CA SER A 37 -26.01 -1.79 23.57
C SER A 37 -24.73 -1.34 24.30
N GLU A 38 -24.78 -1.30 25.60
CA GLU A 38 -23.73 -0.76 26.46
C GLU A 38 -22.48 -1.65 26.47
N ASP A 39 -22.65 -2.97 26.48
CA ASP A 39 -21.54 -3.91 26.52
C ASP A 39 -20.69 -3.86 25.24
N ALA A 40 -21.35 -3.70 24.08
CA ALA A 40 -20.63 -3.50 22.83
C ALA A 40 -19.77 -2.23 22.85
N ARG A 41 -20.34 -1.13 23.31
CA ARG A 41 -19.61 0.15 23.42
C ARG A 41 -18.45 0.09 24.41
N LYS A 42 -18.67 -0.54 25.58
CA LYS A 42 -17.61 -0.73 26.60
C LYS A 42 -16.44 -1.57 26.07
N SER A 43 -16.74 -2.67 25.38
CA SER A 43 -15.70 -3.54 24.81
C SER A 43 -14.87 -2.82 23.76
N ILE A 44 -15.51 -2.10 22.82
CA ILE A 44 -14.80 -1.30 21.81
C ILE A 44 -13.95 -0.21 22.48
N ALA A 45 -14.52 0.55 23.42
CA ALA A 45 -13.78 1.60 24.11
C ALA A 45 -12.56 1.06 24.86
N LYS A 46 -12.71 -0.09 25.51
CA LYS A 46 -11.61 -0.77 26.22
C LYS A 46 -10.51 -1.19 25.23
N GLY A 47 -10.87 -1.71 24.06
CA GLY A 47 -9.91 -2.03 23.00
C GLY A 47 -9.17 -0.81 22.49
N ILE A 48 -9.87 0.31 22.24
CA ILE A 48 -9.26 1.59 21.86
C ILE A 48 -8.28 2.05 22.95
N ALA A 49 -8.68 2.04 24.22
CA ALA A 49 -7.83 2.49 25.32
C ALA A 49 -6.57 1.61 25.48
N GLN A 50 -6.68 0.28 25.30
CA GLN A 50 -5.53 -0.63 25.36
C GLN A 50 -4.54 -0.35 24.22
N ALA A 51 -5.03 -0.22 22.99
CA ALA A 51 -4.19 0.07 21.84
C ALA A 51 -3.57 1.48 21.94
N ALA A 52 -4.36 2.49 22.30
CA ALA A 52 -3.88 3.84 22.48
C ALA A 52 -2.82 3.96 23.58
N ARG A 53 -2.92 3.17 24.67
CA ARG A 53 -1.91 3.16 25.74
C ARG A 53 -0.53 2.78 25.22
N ALA A 54 -0.43 1.82 24.31
CA ALA A 54 0.85 1.42 23.72
C ALA A 54 1.42 2.55 22.85
N VAL A 55 0.58 3.19 22.05
CA VAL A 55 0.99 4.25 21.11
C VAL A 55 1.35 5.54 21.86
N LYS A 56 0.50 6.00 22.79
CA LYS A 56 0.72 7.31 23.48
C LYS A 56 1.96 7.37 24.36
N GLY A 57 2.52 6.21 24.73
CA GLY A 57 3.76 6.14 25.48
C GLY A 57 4.98 6.67 24.73
N THR A 58 4.89 6.84 23.43
CA THR A 58 5.96 7.38 22.57
C THR A 58 5.88 8.88 22.37
N LEU A 59 4.80 9.56 22.82
CA LEU A 59 4.55 10.96 22.54
C LEU A 59 5.42 11.91 23.41
N GLY A 60 5.96 12.92 22.74
CA GLY A 60 6.59 14.07 23.38
C GLY A 60 8.02 13.81 23.90
N PRO A 61 8.62 14.79 24.59
CA PRO A 61 10.06 14.77 24.95
C PRO A 61 10.42 13.69 26.00
N LYS A 62 9.42 13.09 26.64
CA LYS A 62 9.57 11.94 27.53
C LYS A 62 9.07 10.64 26.89
N GLY A 63 8.80 10.67 25.59
CA GLY A 63 8.42 9.50 24.81
C GLY A 63 9.43 8.36 24.93
N ARG A 64 8.94 7.13 24.95
CA ARG A 64 9.75 5.91 25.06
C ARG A 64 9.51 5.02 23.85
N ASN A 65 10.52 4.26 23.52
CA ASN A 65 10.38 3.23 22.49
C ASN A 65 9.51 2.07 23.01
N VAL A 66 8.78 1.46 22.10
CA VAL A 66 7.99 0.24 22.32
C VAL A 66 8.74 -0.92 21.73
N ILE A 67 8.79 -2.03 22.44
CA ILE A 67 9.36 -3.29 21.97
C ILE A 67 8.22 -4.17 21.49
N ILE A 68 8.27 -4.57 20.23
CA ILE A 68 7.26 -5.42 19.57
C ILE A 68 7.87 -6.79 19.34
N GLU A 69 7.21 -7.81 19.86
CA GLU A 69 7.57 -9.21 19.58
C GLU A 69 7.24 -9.56 18.12
N LYS A 70 8.15 -10.26 17.46
CA LYS A 70 7.90 -10.82 16.12
C LYS A 70 7.88 -12.34 16.21
N SER A 71 7.02 -12.96 15.40
CA SER A 71 6.94 -14.43 15.30
C SER A 71 8.24 -15.07 14.82
N TYR A 72 9.05 -14.30 14.05
CA TYR A 72 10.37 -14.71 13.56
C TYR A 72 11.33 -13.53 13.60
N GLY A 73 12.58 -13.79 14.04
CA GLY A 73 13.62 -12.78 14.11
C GLY A 73 13.69 -12.04 15.44
N SER A 74 14.46 -10.98 15.49
CA SER A 74 14.63 -10.15 16.69
C SER A 74 13.41 -9.25 16.92
N PRO A 75 13.09 -8.92 18.20
CA PRO A 75 12.07 -7.93 18.51
C PRO A 75 12.33 -6.60 17.82
N ARG A 76 11.28 -5.94 17.35
CA ARG A 76 11.38 -4.60 16.76
C ARG A 76 11.23 -3.56 17.85
N ILE A 77 12.16 -2.61 17.90
CA ILE A 77 12.10 -1.44 18.77
C ILE A 77 11.70 -0.25 17.91
N THR A 78 10.64 0.45 18.28
CA THR A 78 10.15 1.62 17.52
C THR A 78 9.39 2.58 18.43
N ASN A 79 9.35 3.85 18.04
CA ASN A 79 8.52 4.92 18.60
C ASN A 79 7.45 5.40 17.62
N ASP A 80 7.44 4.86 16.40
CA ASP A 80 6.46 5.23 15.37
C ASP A 80 5.07 4.70 15.70
N GLY A 81 4.11 5.62 15.84
CA GLY A 81 2.74 5.32 16.25
C GLY A 81 1.99 4.41 15.29
N VAL A 82 2.17 4.57 13.97
CA VAL A 82 1.50 3.70 12.99
C VAL A 82 2.08 2.30 12.98
N SER A 83 3.40 2.15 13.10
CA SER A 83 4.06 0.85 13.21
C SER A 83 3.60 0.09 14.45
N ILE A 84 3.51 0.78 15.60
CA ILE A 84 3.01 0.18 16.84
C ILE A 84 1.54 -0.23 16.68
N ALA A 85 0.68 0.66 16.18
CA ALA A 85 -0.74 0.38 16.02
C ALA A 85 -1.00 -0.84 15.13
N LYS A 86 -0.25 -1.00 14.04
CA LYS A 86 -0.38 -2.14 13.09
C LYS A 86 -0.16 -3.51 13.75
N GLU A 87 0.75 -3.58 14.69
CA GLU A 87 1.13 -4.85 15.34
C GLU A 87 0.23 -5.22 16.53
N ILE A 88 -0.62 -4.30 17.00
CA ILE A 88 -1.49 -4.58 18.15
C ILE A 88 -2.63 -5.51 17.73
N SER A 89 -2.76 -6.64 18.44
CA SER A 89 -3.87 -7.56 18.32
C SER A 89 -4.33 -7.99 19.70
N LEU A 90 -5.64 -7.92 19.95
CA LEU A 90 -6.22 -8.26 21.26
C LEU A 90 -6.92 -9.62 21.20
N LYS A 91 -6.87 -10.37 22.30
CA LYS A 91 -7.46 -11.73 22.39
C LYS A 91 -8.99 -11.69 22.30
N ASP A 92 -9.62 -10.73 22.95
CA ASP A 92 -11.06 -10.56 22.87
C ASP A 92 -11.45 -9.94 21.52
N LYS A 93 -12.40 -10.56 20.80
CA LYS A 93 -12.79 -10.15 19.45
C LYS A 93 -13.45 -8.76 19.42
N PHE A 94 -14.21 -8.40 20.43
CA PHE A 94 -14.89 -7.11 20.49
C PHE A 94 -13.93 -5.99 20.91
N GLU A 95 -13.00 -6.27 21.84
CA GLU A 95 -11.91 -5.34 22.15
C GLU A 95 -10.99 -5.16 20.93
N ASN A 96 -10.70 -6.25 20.18
CA ASN A 96 -9.89 -6.18 18.98
C ASN A 96 -10.50 -5.28 17.90
N MET A 97 -11.83 -5.20 17.78
CA MET A 97 -12.49 -4.22 16.91
C MET A 97 -12.11 -2.78 17.29
N GLY A 98 -11.96 -2.49 18.59
CA GLY A 98 -11.44 -1.20 19.06
C GLY A 98 -9.98 -0.96 18.63
N ALA A 99 -9.14 -1.97 18.72
CA ALA A 99 -7.75 -1.88 18.22
C ALA A 99 -7.68 -1.65 16.70
N GLU A 100 -8.56 -2.30 15.93
CA GLU A 100 -8.64 -2.07 14.47
C GLU A 100 -9.04 -0.63 14.13
N ILE A 101 -9.93 0.00 14.91
CA ILE A 101 -10.24 1.43 14.73
C ILE A 101 -9.00 2.30 14.96
N VAL A 102 -8.18 1.98 15.97
CA VAL A 102 -6.92 2.72 16.21
C VAL A 102 -5.95 2.55 15.03
N LYS A 103 -5.83 1.34 14.48
CA LYS A 103 -5.03 1.08 13.28
C LYS A 103 -5.51 1.90 12.08
N GLU A 104 -6.82 1.91 11.84
CA GLU A 104 -7.41 2.64 10.72
C GLU A 104 -7.12 4.14 10.81
N VAL A 105 -7.30 4.73 12.01
CA VAL A 105 -7.01 6.15 12.23
C VAL A 105 -5.52 6.46 12.04
N ALA A 106 -4.64 5.63 12.59
CA ALA A 106 -3.19 5.80 12.43
C ALA A 106 -2.78 5.69 10.95
N ASN A 107 -3.27 4.67 10.23
CA ASN A 107 -3.00 4.49 8.80
C ASN A 107 -3.49 5.68 7.97
N LYS A 108 -4.74 6.10 8.16
CA LYS A 108 -5.32 7.21 7.41
C LYS A 108 -4.57 8.53 7.65
N THR A 109 -4.10 8.76 8.86
CA THR A 109 -3.26 9.93 9.18
C THR A 109 -1.91 9.84 8.47
N ASN A 110 -1.27 8.67 8.51
CA ASN A 110 -0.01 8.42 7.82
C ASN A 110 -0.14 8.64 6.31
N ASP A 111 -1.16 8.07 5.68
CA ASP A 111 -1.37 8.17 4.24
C ASP A 111 -1.70 9.60 3.77
N THR A 112 -2.31 10.41 4.66
CA THR A 112 -2.72 11.77 4.32
C THR A 112 -1.64 12.80 4.61
N ALA A 113 -0.92 12.68 5.72
CA ALA A 113 -0.01 13.70 6.23
C ALA A 113 1.44 13.21 6.44
N GLY A 114 1.66 11.89 6.47
CA GLY A 114 2.99 11.31 6.74
C GLY A 114 3.48 11.46 8.18
N ASP A 115 2.77 12.23 9.02
CA ASP A 115 3.13 12.51 10.41
C ASP A 115 1.89 12.70 11.27
N GLY A 116 2.07 12.75 12.60
CA GLY A 116 0.98 12.98 13.57
C GLY A 116 0.16 11.74 13.91
N THR A 117 0.62 10.55 13.58
CA THR A 117 -0.09 9.28 13.85
C THR A 117 -0.34 9.06 15.33
N THR A 118 0.66 9.27 16.18
CA THR A 118 0.53 9.18 17.64
C THR A 118 -0.46 10.21 18.19
N THR A 119 -0.40 11.46 17.72
CA THR A 119 -1.34 12.53 18.10
C THR A 119 -2.78 12.18 17.74
N SER A 120 -3.01 11.63 16.55
CA SER A 120 -4.33 11.20 16.09
C SER A 120 -4.92 10.09 16.97
N VAL A 121 -4.10 9.14 17.40
CA VAL A 121 -4.51 8.06 18.32
C VAL A 121 -4.87 8.61 19.71
N VAL A 122 -4.09 9.55 20.24
CA VAL A 122 -4.38 10.22 21.51
C VAL A 122 -5.70 11.00 21.45
N LEU A 123 -5.93 11.73 20.35
CA LEU A 123 -7.18 12.45 20.13
C LEU A 123 -8.37 11.48 20.00
N LEU A 124 -8.20 10.38 19.28
CA LEU A 124 -9.24 9.34 19.19
C LEU A 124 -9.63 8.81 20.57
N GLU A 125 -8.64 8.40 21.39
CA GLU A 125 -8.90 7.91 22.75
C GLU A 125 -9.70 8.92 23.57
N ALA A 126 -9.25 10.19 23.61
CA ALA A 126 -9.91 11.25 24.36
C ALA A 126 -11.34 11.52 23.89
N LEU A 127 -11.55 11.58 22.57
CA LEU A 127 -12.90 11.81 21.98
C LEU A 127 -13.85 10.66 22.29
N VAL A 128 -13.38 9.41 22.24
CA VAL A 128 -14.18 8.22 22.54
C VAL A 128 -14.51 8.17 24.03
N GLU A 129 -13.53 8.36 24.91
CA GLU A 129 -13.71 8.32 26.35
C GLU A 129 -14.72 9.38 26.81
N GLU A 130 -14.52 10.64 26.45
CA GLU A 130 -15.41 11.74 26.81
C GLU A 130 -16.80 11.60 26.16
N GLY A 131 -16.85 11.24 24.88
CA GLY A 131 -18.11 11.04 24.16
C GLY A 131 -18.97 9.94 24.79
N LEU A 132 -18.38 8.78 25.05
CA LEU A 132 -19.09 7.66 25.69
C LEU A 132 -19.48 7.96 27.11
N SER A 133 -18.63 8.62 27.90
CA SER A 133 -18.97 9.05 29.25
C SER A 133 -20.27 9.92 29.27
N ARG A 134 -20.42 10.83 28.32
CA ARG A 134 -21.60 11.66 28.18
C ARG A 134 -22.85 10.88 27.74
N VAL A 135 -22.68 9.97 26.77
CA VAL A 135 -23.76 9.09 26.30
C VAL A 135 -24.28 8.21 27.46
N MET A 136 -23.37 7.64 28.25
CA MET A 136 -23.73 6.81 29.42
C MET A 136 -24.47 7.60 30.51
N LYS A 137 -24.25 8.91 30.60
CA LYS A 137 -24.98 9.82 31.47
C LYS A 137 -26.30 10.30 30.88
N GLY A 138 -26.76 9.76 29.75
CA GLY A 138 -28.02 10.05 29.12
C GLY A 138 -28.01 11.17 28.07
N ALA A 139 -26.84 11.67 27.67
CA ALA A 139 -26.76 12.66 26.61
C ALA A 139 -27.11 12.04 25.25
N ASN A 140 -27.76 12.81 24.39
CA ASN A 140 -28.12 12.38 23.04
C ASN A 140 -26.85 12.24 22.17
N ALA A 141 -26.57 11.03 21.69
CA ALA A 141 -25.40 10.72 20.88
C ALA A 141 -25.32 11.53 19.55
N MET A 142 -26.47 11.80 18.92
CA MET A 142 -26.53 12.60 17.70
C MET A 142 -26.25 14.09 17.97
N ALA A 143 -26.67 14.61 19.11
CA ALA A 143 -26.34 15.97 19.54
C ALA A 143 -24.81 16.10 19.82
N ILE A 144 -24.20 15.09 20.46
CA ILE A 144 -22.76 15.05 20.69
C ILE A 144 -22.02 15.04 19.35
N ARG A 145 -22.40 14.17 18.40
CA ARG A 145 -21.83 14.14 17.05
C ARG A 145 -21.91 15.50 16.37
N SER A 146 -23.08 16.13 16.37
CA SER A 146 -23.25 17.46 15.78
C SER A 146 -22.36 18.52 16.46
N GLY A 147 -22.17 18.42 17.76
CA GLY A 147 -21.27 19.28 18.52
C GLY A 147 -19.80 19.08 18.12
N MET A 148 -19.37 17.84 17.98
CA MET A 148 -18.01 17.48 17.51
C MET A 148 -17.75 18.01 16.10
N GLU A 149 -18.70 17.88 15.16
CA GLU A 149 -18.55 18.42 13.80
C GLU A 149 -18.39 19.95 13.79
N LYS A 150 -19.15 20.67 14.59
CA LYS A 150 -19.02 22.13 14.75
C LYS A 150 -17.66 22.50 15.36
N ALA A 151 -17.24 21.81 16.42
CA ALA A 151 -15.96 22.03 17.06
C ALA A 151 -14.77 21.76 16.09
N LYS A 152 -14.87 20.69 15.29
CA LYS A 152 -13.89 20.37 14.26
C LYS A 152 -13.71 21.52 13.26
N VAL A 153 -14.81 22.10 12.75
CA VAL A 153 -14.74 23.23 11.81
C VAL A 153 -13.99 24.42 12.43
N SER A 154 -14.34 24.77 13.66
CA SER A 154 -13.70 25.89 14.37
C SER A 154 -12.22 25.61 14.67
N ALA A 155 -11.89 24.41 15.13
CA ALA A 155 -10.51 24.00 15.40
C ALA A 155 -9.64 24.03 14.15
N LEU A 156 -10.15 23.50 13.02
CA LEU A 156 -9.42 23.53 11.73
C LEU A 156 -9.21 24.96 11.24
N ALA A 157 -10.15 25.85 11.42
CA ALA A 157 -10.01 27.25 11.04
C ALA A 157 -8.88 27.93 11.83
N GLU A 158 -8.80 27.69 13.13
CA GLU A 158 -7.74 28.25 13.99
C GLU A 158 -6.37 27.60 13.68
N LEU A 159 -6.32 26.29 13.50
CA LEU A 159 -5.09 25.60 13.12
C LEU A 159 -4.51 26.13 11.79
N LYS A 160 -5.36 26.40 10.80
CA LYS A 160 -4.92 27.02 9.53
C LYS A 160 -4.33 28.42 9.72
N LYS A 161 -4.84 29.22 10.67
CA LYS A 161 -4.27 30.55 10.99
C LYS A 161 -2.92 30.44 11.71
N MET A 162 -2.75 29.40 12.55
CA MET A 162 -1.52 29.17 13.30
C MET A 162 -0.42 28.51 12.46
N ALA A 163 -0.81 27.78 11.40
CA ALA A 163 0.13 27.09 10.53
C ALA A 163 1.09 28.07 9.84
N LYS A 164 2.36 27.74 9.87
CA LYS A 164 3.40 28.45 9.13
C LYS A 164 3.73 27.66 7.88
N PRO A 165 3.69 28.27 6.69
CA PRO A 165 4.10 27.59 5.47
C PRO A 165 5.59 27.30 5.53
N VAL A 166 5.98 26.09 5.09
CA VAL A 166 7.39 25.71 4.94
C VAL A 166 7.87 26.28 3.60
N SER A 167 8.88 27.12 3.65
CA SER A 167 9.47 27.75 2.47
C SER A 167 11.00 27.76 2.57
N GLY A 168 11.64 27.09 1.62
CA GLY A 168 13.10 27.08 1.53
C GLY A 168 13.78 25.90 2.26
N LYS A 169 15.04 25.70 1.89
CA LYS A 169 15.87 24.56 2.31
C LYS A 169 16.03 24.42 3.82
N ALA A 170 16.20 25.54 4.53
CA ALA A 170 16.44 25.50 5.98
C ALA A 170 15.23 24.95 6.76
N GLU A 171 14.03 25.34 6.37
CA GLU A 171 12.79 24.86 7.01
C GLU A 171 12.48 23.40 6.63
N VAL A 172 12.71 23.02 5.35
CA VAL A 172 12.61 21.62 4.89
C VAL A 172 13.59 20.75 5.69
N LYS A 173 14.85 21.21 5.87
CA LYS A 173 15.83 20.49 6.70
C LYS A 173 15.33 20.29 8.13
N GLN A 174 14.76 21.33 8.77
CA GLN A 174 14.25 21.21 10.14
C GLN A 174 13.15 20.16 10.23
N VAL A 175 12.17 20.19 9.31
CA VAL A 175 11.09 19.20 9.27
C VAL A 175 11.63 17.80 9.02
N ALA A 176 12.50 17.65 8.04
CA ALA A 176 13.09 16.36 7.68
C ALA A 176 13.96 15.79 8.82
N SER A 177 14.73 16.63 9.52
CA SER A 177 15.57 16.19 10.64
C SER A 177 14.74 15.72 11.84
N ILE A 178 13.62 16.38 12.13
CA ILE A 178 12.70 15.95 13.18
C ILE A 178 12.02 14.65 12.80
N SER A 179 11.54 14.53 11.58
CA SER A 179 10.82 13.36 11.09
C SER A 179 11.71 12.11 11.00
N ALA A 180 12.97 12.29 10.58
CA ALA A 180 13.96 11.22 10.49
C ALA A 180 14.73 10.96 11.81
N GLU A 181 14.53 11.77 12.84
CA GLU A 181 15.29 11.75 14.09
C GLU A 181 16.82 11.83 13.88
N SER A 182 17.24 12.41 12.75
CA SER A 182 18.63 12.48 12.31
C SER A 182 18.90 13.75 11.50
N GLU A 183 19.87 14.54 11.95
CA GLU A 183 20.30 15.72 11.18
C GLU A 183 20.98 15.36 9.86
N VAL A 184 21.68 14.21 9.81
CA VAL A 184 22.35 13.74 8.60
C VAL A 184 21.32 13.40 7.53
N LEU A 185 20.31 12.60 7.87
CA LEU A 185 19.20 12.27 6.97
C LEU A 185 18.42 13.52 6.58
N GLY A 186 18.14 14.42 7.53
CA GLY A 186 17.46 15.68 7.27
C GLY A 186 18.17 16.56 6.25
N ASN A 187 19.49 16.61 6.28
CA ASN A 187 20.29 17.32 5.28
C ASN A 187 20.15 16.71 3.89
N ILE A 188 20.32 15.39 3.77
CA ILE A 188 20.24 14.67 2.50
C ILE A 188 18.85 14.84 1.89
N ILE A 189 17.80 14.68 2.68
CA ILE A 189 16.41 14.87 2.23
C ILE A 189 16.18 16.32 1.77
N ALA A 190 16.65 17.30 2.53
CA ALA A 190 16.50 18.70 2.15
C ALA A 190 17.23 19.06 0.84
N GLU A 191 18.40 18.47 0.60
CA GLU A 191 19.13 18.61 -0.66
C GLU A 191 18.40 17.94 -1.83
N ALA A 192 17.86 16.75 -1.61
CA ALA A 192 17.06 16.05 -2.62
C ALA A 192 15.81 16.86 -2.99
N VAL A 193 15.04 17.32 -1.99
CA VAL A 193 13.83 18.14 -2.21
C VAL A 193 14.16 19.45 -2.92
N GLU A 194 15.27 20.12 -2.57
CA GLU A 194 15.69 21.35 -3.25
C GLU A 194 16.00 21.11 -4.74
N LYS A 195 16.63 19.97 -5.07
CA LYS A 195 17.01 19.65 -6.44
C LYS A 195 15.83 19.20 -7.31
N VAL A 196 14.92 18.39 -6.75
CA VAL A 196 13.74 17.94 -7.51
C VAL A 196 12.61 18.97 -7.54
N GLY A 197 12.66 19.98 -6.63
CA GLY A 197 11.65 21.04 -6.56
C GLY A 197 10.34 20.62 -5.89
N SER A 198 9.39 21.56 -5.83
CA SER A 198 8.11 21.40 -5.11
C SER A 198 7.16 20.36 -5.72
N SER A 199 7.33 20.01 -6.96
CA SER A 199 6.55 18.98 -7.69
C SER A 199 7.26 17.63 -7.79
N GLY A 200 8.50 17.55 -7.32
CA GLY A 200 9.26 16.30 -7.33
C GLY A 200 8.83 15.34 -6.24
N VAL A 201 9.02 14.05 -6.49
CA VAL A 201 8.76 12.98 -5.53
C VAL A 201 10.09 12.52 -4.94
N VAL A 202 10.15 12.40 -3.63
CA VAL A 202 11.31 11.84 -2.91
C VAL A 202 10.87 10.51 -2.28
N THR A 203 11.54 9.43 -2.66
CA THR A 203 11.35 8.09 -2.08
C THR A 203 12.56 7.71 -1.24
N VAL A 204 12.35 6.85 -0.25
CA VAL A 204 13.42 6.30 0.59
C VAL A 204 13.44 4.80 0.42
N GLU A 205 14.60 4.26 0.04
CA GLU A 205 14.79 2.85 -0.22
C GLU A 205 16.04 2.33 0.54
N GLU A 206 16.10 1.02 0.77
CA GLU A 206 17.28 0.40 1.36
C GLU A 206 18.41 0.31 0.32
N SER A 207 19.56 0.90 0.64
CA SER A 207 20.74 0.85 -0.21
C SER A 207 21.43 -0.52 -0.12
N GLN A 208 22.04 -0.96 -1.23
CA GLN A 208 22.97 -2.09 -1.26
C GLN A 208 24.33 -1.72 -0.63
N GLY A 209 24.64 -0.44 -0.51
CA GLY A 209 25.85 0.10 0.06
C GLY A 209 25.76 0.34 1.56
N MET A 210 26.89 0.68 2.18
CA MET A 210 26.98 1.03 3.61
C MET A 210 26.82 2.54 3.86
N GLU A 211 26.82 3.36 2.82
CA GLU A 211 26.73 4.81 2.91
C GLU A 211 25.36 5.33 2.49
N LEU A 212 24.96 6.43 3.12
CA LEU A 212 23.76 7.17 2.73
C LEU A 212 24.06 7.97 1.46
N SER A 213 23.29 7.72 0.43
CA SER A 213 23.37 8.45 -0.85
C SER A 213 21.99 8.81 -1.35
N TYR A 214 21.90 9.71 -2.30
CA TYR A 214 20.68 9.96 -3.06
C TYR A 214 21.01 10.06 -4.54
N ASP A 215 20.11 9.53 -5.35
CA ASP A 215 20.15 9.61 -6.81
C ASP A 215 18.97 10.45 -7.29
N ILE A 216 19.18 11.24 -8.34
CA ILE A 216 18.14 12.04 -8.96
C ILE A 216 17.83 11.41 -10.31
N VAL A 217 16.57 11.07 -10.49
CA VAL A 217 16.05 10.55 -11.76
C VAL A 217 15.13 11.62 -12.35
N GLU A 218 15.44 12.05 -13.56
CA GLU A 218 14.55 12.94 -14.32
C GLU A 218 13.53 12.09 -15.09
N GLY A 219 12.25 12.40 -14.89
CA GLY A 219 11.16 11.67 -15.53
C GLY A 219 10.18 11.06 -14.51
N LEU A 220 9.38 10.10 -14.97
CA LEU A 220 8.42 9.39 -14.15
C LEU A 220 8.96 8.01 -13.75
N GLN A 221 9.09 7.75 -12.46
CA GLN A 221 9.43 6.45 -11.93
C GLN A 221 8.15 5.66 -11.65
N ILE A 222 8.10 4.41 -12.14
CA ILE A 222 7.01 3.47 -11.90
C ILE A 222 7.51 2.25 -11.11
N ASP A 223 6.63 1.66 -10.30
CA ASP A 223 6.93 0.54 -9.39
C ASP A 223 6.98 -0.84 -10.07
N LYS A 224 6.90 -0.89 -11.40
CA LYS A 224 6.92 -2.12 -12.19
C LYS A 224 8.10 -2.11 -13.14
N GLY A 225 8.75 -3.27 -13.25
CA GLY A 225 9.87 -3.49 -14.16
C GLY A 225 9.45 -4.29 -15.40
N TYR A 226 10.47 -4.74 -16.15
CA TYR A 226 10.30 -5.54 -17.36
C TYR A 226 9.60 -6.88 -17.09
N VAL A 227 8.83 -7.35 -18.06
CA VAL A 227 8.05 -8.59 -17.97
C VAL A 227 8.94 -9.83 -17.97
N SER A 228 10.08 -9.78 -18.64
CA SER A 228 10.98 -10.92 -18.80
C SER A 228 12.45 -10.51 -18.68
N PRO A 229 13.29 -11.31 -17.97
CA PRO A 229 14.74 -11.09 -17.88
C PRO A 229 15.46 -11.09 -19.25
N TYR A 230 14.89 -11.73 -20.26
CA TYR A 230 15.44 -11.73 -21.62
C TYR A 230 15.34 -10.37 -22.33
N MET A 231 14.61 -9.41 -21.74
CA MET A 231 14.51 -8.03 -22.24
C MET A 231 15.63 -7.12 -21.73
N VAL A 232 16.52 -7.63 -20.89
CA VAL A 232 17.65 -6.88 -20.34
C VAL A 232 18.66 -6.52 -21.45
N THR A 233 19.12 -5.27 -21.44
CA THR A 233 20.17 -4.79 -22.37
C THR A 233 21.57 -4.88 -21.76
N ASN A 234 21.67 -4.76 -20.44
CA ASN A 234 22.89 -4.94 -19.66
C ASN A 234 22.74 -6.11 -18.67
N PRO A 235 23.25 -7.32 -19.01
CA PRO A 235 23.12 -8.50 -18.14
C PRO A 235 23.85 -8.38 -16.80
N GLU A 236 24.95 -7.62 -16.73
CA GLU A 236 25.74 -7.47 -15.51
C GLU A 236 24.98 -6.68 -14.43
N ARG A 237 24.20 -5.68 -14.85
CA ARG A 237 23.39 -4.85 -13.96
C ARG A 237 21.94 -5.26 -13.92
N MET A 238 21.53 -6.21 -14.74
CA MET A 238 20.12 -6.60 -14.92
C MET A 238 19.23 -5.41 -15.29
N GLU A 239 19.74 -4.51 -16.13
CA GLU A 239 19.10 -3.29 -16.59
C GLU A 239 18.66 -3.40 -18.05
N ALA A 240 17.53 -2.77 -18.36
CA ALA A 240 17.07 -2.59 -19.73
C ALA A 240 16.98 -1.09 -20.05
N GLU A 241 17.85 -0.61 -20.91
CA GLU A 241 17.90 0.78 -21.37
C GLU A 241 17.48 0.88 -22.83
N MET A 242 16.63 1.85 -23.14
CA MET A 242 16.24 2.21 -24.50
C MET A 242 16.35 3.71 -24.70
N LYS A 243 16.83 4.14 -25.86
CA LYS A 243 17.06 5.55 -26.17
C LYS A 243 16.09 6.01 -27.26
N ASP A 244 15.47 7.16 -27.07
CA ASP A 244 14.51 7.75 -28.02
C ASP A 244 13.42 6.77 -28.46
N ALA A 245 12.96 5.93 -27.53
CA ALA A 245 11.99 4.90 -27.81
C ALA A 245 10.58 5.43 -27.96
N LEU A 246 9.80 4.80 -28.82
CA LEU A 246 8.35 4.97 -28.85
C LEU A 246 7.73 4.23 -27.65
N VAL A 247 6.67 4.79 -27.06
CA VAL A 247 5.99 4.21 -25.89
C VAL A 247 4.55 3.90 -26.24
N LEU A 248 4.20 2.63 -26.18
CA LEU A 248 2.82 2.13 -26.30
C LEU A 248 2.22 1.95 -24.91
N LEU A 249 1.08 2.56 -24.67
CA LEU A 249 0.35 2.46 -23.40
C LEU A 249 -0.98 1.74 -23.61
N THR A 250 -1.25 0.71 -22.84
CA THR A 250 -2.53 -0.03 -22.91
C THR A 250 -2.91 -0.63 -21.55
N ASP A 251 -4.19 -0.68 -21.28
CA ASP A 251 -4.76 -1.38 -20.12
C ASP A 251 -5.04 -2.86 -20.36
N LYS A 252 -4.72 -3.36 -21.57
CA LYS A 252 -4.95 -4.74 -21.98
C LYS A 252 -3.75 -5.64 -21.73
N LYS A 253 -4.02 -6.94 -21.66
CA LYS A 253 -3.01 -7.98 -21.81
C LYS A 253 -2.74 -8.23 -23.30
N ILE A 254 -1.48 -8.42 -23.63
CA ILE A 254 -1.04 -8.77 -25.00
C ILE A 254 -0.54 -10.20 -24.96
N GLY A 255 -1.38 -11.14 -25.40
CA GLY A 255 -1.04 -12.57 -25.46
C GLY A 255 -0.66 -13.05 -26.85
N ASN A 256 -1.19 -12.40 -27.88
CA ASN A 256 -0.97 -12.75 -29.28
C ASN A 256 -0.37 -11.58 -30.06
N VAL A 257 0.74 -11.81 -30.76
CA VAL A 257 1.41 -10.78 -31.54
C VAL A 257 0.53 -10.23 -32.68
N GLN A 258 -0.39 -11.03 -33.21
CA GLN A 258 -1.28 -10.64 -34.31
C GLN A 258 -2.17 -9.44 -33.92
N GLU A 259 -2.51 -9.30 -32.65
CA GLU A 259 -3.35 -8.18 -32.18
C GLU A 259 -2.70 -6.81 -32.37
N ILE A 260 -1.38 -6.73 -32.24
CA ILE A 260 -0.62 -5.49 -32.35
C ILE A 260 0.25 -5.40 -33.60
N LEU A 261 0.25 -6.46 -34.42
CA LEU A 261 1.07 -6.53 -35.63
C LEU A 261 0.92 -5.32 -36.57
N PRO A 262 -0.32 -4.83 -36.84
CA PRO A 262 -0.49 -3.66 -37.70
C PRO A 262 0.18 -2.39 -37.15
N LEU A 263 0.25 -2.25 -35.82
CA LEU A 263 0.94 -1.14 -35.17
C LEU A 263 2.46 -1.33 -35.24
N LEU A 264 2.95 -2.53 -34.98
CA LEU A 264 4.40 -2.85 -35.07
C LEU A 264 4.94 -2.59 -36.47
N GLU A 265 4.21 -2.97 -37.52
CA GLU A 265 4.57 -2.69 -38.91
C GLU A 265 4.71 -1.20 -39.19
N LYS A 266 3.77 -0.38 -38.67
CA LYS A 266 3.86 1.09 -38.80
C LYS A 266 5.09 1.64 -38.06
N VAL A 267 5.42 1.11 -36.87
CA VAL A 267 6.63 1.50 -36.13
C VAL A 267 7.89 1.19 -36.92
N VAL A 268 8.00 -0.03 -37.45
CA VAL A 268 9.17 -0.45 -38.26
C VAL A 268 9.27 0.40 -39.55
N GLN A 269 8.15 0.66 -40.23
CA GLN A 269 8.13 1.50 -41.42
C GLN A 269 8.55 2.94 -41.15
N SER A 270 8.36 3.45 -39.92
CA SER A 270 8.85 4.77 -39.50
C SER A 270 10.37 4.84 -39.30
N GLY A 271 11.08 3.72 -39.46
CA GLY A 271 12.53 3.61 -39.23
C GLY A 271 12.93 3.45 -37.76
N LYS A 272 12.00 3.40 -36.83
CA LYS A 272 12.26 3.14 -35.42
C LYS A 272 12.39 1.64 -35.16
N LYS A 273 13.39 1.26 -34.36
CA LYS A 273 13.66 -0.13 -34.01
C LYS A 273 13.40 -0.46 -32.55
N GLU A 274 13.09 0.54 -31.75
CA GLU A 274 12.89 0.43 -30.31
C GLU A 274 11.48 0.85 -29.93
N LEU A 275 10.83 -0.01 -29.14
CA LEU A 275 9.48 0.20 -28.65
C LEU A 275 9.38 -0.22 -27.18
N VAL A 276 8.93 0.67 -26.32
CA VAL A 276 8.54 0.32 -24.96
C VAL A 276 7.03 0.08 -24.94
N ILE A 277 6.62 -1.03 -24.37
CA ILE A 277 5.19 -1.38 -24.20
C ILE A 277 4.88 -1.38 -22.71
N ILE A 278 3.99 -0.50 -22.27
CA ILE A 278 3.45 -0.53 -20.91
C ILE A 278 2.03 -1.07 -21.02
N ALA A 279 1.85 -2.32 -20.58
CA ALA A 279 0.61 -3.07 -20.72
C ALA A 279 0.22 -3.72 -19.38
N GLU A 280 -1.02 -4.18 -19.24
CA GLU A 280 -1.39 -4.96 -18.07
C GLU A 280 -0.48 -6.18 -17.88
N ASP A 281 -0.25 -6.93 -18.95
CA ASP A 281 0.77 -7.98 -19.04
C ASP A 281 1.12 -8.24 -20.51
N VAL A 282 2.30 -8.83 -20.73
CA VAL A 282 2.71 -9.34 -22.07
C VAL A 282 3.16 -10.78 -21.88
N GLU A 283 2.43 -11.72 -22.48
CA GLU A 283 2.61 -13.14 -22.25
C GLU A 283 2.50 -13.96 -23.54
N GLY A 284 2.72 -15.26 -23.45
CA GLY A 284 2.46 -16.23 -24.53
C GLY A 284 3.30 -16.00 -25.78
N ASP A 285 2.61 -16.03 -26.93
CA ASP A 285 3.21 -15.91 -28.26
C ASP A 285 3.82 -14.51 -28.52
N ALA A 286 3.17 -13.47 -28.03
CA ALA A 286 3.66 -12.10 -28.16
C ALA A 286 5.00 -11.91 -27.46
N LEU A 287 5.13 -12.37 -26.21
CA LEU A 287 6.39 -12.29 -25.45
C LEU A 287 7.52 -13.05 -26.15
N SER A 288 7.24 -14.28 -26.56
CA SER A 288 8.22 -15.13 -27.27
C SER A 288 8.70 -14.48 -28.56
N THR A 289 7.79 -13.91 -29.33
CA THR A 289 8.10 -13.23 -30.60
C THR A 289 8.96 -11.98 -30.36
N PHE A 290 8.66 -11.18 -29.33
CA PHE A 290 9.49 -10.00 -29.00
C PHE A 290 10.90 -10.38 -28.58
N ILE A 291 11.06 -11.42 -27.76
CA ILE A 291 12.38 -11.92 -27.34
C ILE A 291 13.19 -12.40 -28.56
N VAL A 292 12.59 -13.18 -29.45
CA VAL A 292 13.26 -13.68 -30.65
C VAL A 292 13.69 -12.54 -31.56
N ASN A 293 12.86 -11.54 -31.81
CA ASN A 293 13.20 -10.40 -32.66
C ASN A 293 14.31 -9.54 -32.03
N LYS A 294 14.30 -9.35 -30.72
CA LYS A 294 15.38 -8.66 -29.99
C LYS A 294 16.70 -9.41 -30.13
N LEU A 295 16.72 -10.73 -29.92
CA LEU A 295 17.93 -11.57 -30.07
C LEU A 295 18.47 -11.54 -31.49
N ARG A 296 17.62 -11.42 -32.52
CA ARG A 296 17.99 -11.25 -33.90
C ARG A 296 18.45 -9.83 -34.26
N GLY A 297 18.29 -8.86 -33.38
CA GLY A 297 18.61 -7.46 -33.62
C GLY A 297 17.71 -6.76 -34.66
N THR A 298 16.56 -7.34 -35.00
CA THR A 298 15.64 -6.81 -36.00
C THR A 298 14.76 -5.73 -35.44
N PHE A 299 14.19 -5.96 -34.25
CA PHE A 299 13.30 -5.04 -33.54
C PHE A 299 13.39 -5.31 -32.04
N SER A 300 13.62 -4.27 -31.27
CA SER A 300 13.77 -4.36 -29.80
C SER A 300 12.52 -3.87 -29.10
N VAL A 301 11.86 -4.77 -28.38
CA VAL A 301 10.70 -4.44 -27.53
C VAL A 301 11.12 -4.59 -26.07
N LEU A 302 10.79 -3.59 -25.27
CA LEU A 302 10.83 -3.65 -23.83
C LEU A 302 9.40 -3.61 -23.29
N ALA A 303 8.91 -4.73 -22.79
CA ALA A 303 7.59 -4.80 -22.19
C ALA A 303 7.70 -4.63 -20.67
N VAL A 304 6.89 -3.71 -20.14
CA VAL A 304 6.81 -3.36 -18.73
C VAL A 304 5.35 -3.52 -18.28
N LYS A 305 5.15 -4.01 -17.06
CA LYS A 305 3.79 -4.11 -16.50
C LYS A 305 3.26 -2.73 -16.11
N ALA A 306 2.00 -2.48 -16.44
CA ALA A 306 1.32 -1.26 -16.02
C ALA A 306 1.25 -1.16 -14.48
N PRO A 307 1.56 0.01 -13.90
CA PRO A 307 1.51 0.21 -12.46
C PRO A 307 0.07 0.26 -11.94
N GLY A 308 -0.13 -0.09 -10.67
CA GLY A 308 -1.43 -0.07 -10.01
C GLY A 308 -2.36 -1.24 -10.37
N TYR A 309 -3.56 -1.22 -9.80
CA TYR A 309 -4.60 -2.24 -9.99
C TYR A 309 -5.97 -1.57 -10.18
N GLY A 310 -6.88 -2.21 -10.95
CA GLY A 310 -8.23 -1.72 -11.17
C GLY A 310 -8.26 -0.31 -11.77
N ASP A 311 -9.12 0.57 -11.23
CA ASP A 311 -9.29 1.93 -11.74
C ASP A 311 -8.03 2.78 -11.57
N ARG A 312 -7.26 2.57 -10.49
CA ARG A 312 -5.98 3.26 -10.28
C ARG A 312 -4.95 2.97 -11.39
N LYS A 313 -4.97 1.78 -11.98
CA LYS A 313 -4.13 1.46 -13.14
C LYS A 313 -4.43 2.38 -14.33
N LYS A 314 -5.71 2.63 -14.60
CA LYS A 314 -6.13 3.51 -15.69
C LYS A 314 -5.70 4.96 -15.45
N GLU A 315 -5.86 5.44 -14.23
CA GLU A 315 -5.40 6.78 -13.85
C GLU A 315 -3.88 6.91 -14.03
N MET A 316 -3.10 5.94 -13.55
CA MET A 316 -1.64 5.96 -13.70
C MET A 316 -1.20 5.86 -15.17
N LEU A 317 -1.87 5.05 -16.00
CA LEU A 317 -1.60 5.00 -17.43
C LEU A 317 -1.92 6.33 -18.13
N ALA A 318 -2.98 7.03 -17.70
CA ALA A 318 -3.31 8.35 -18.20
C ALA A 318 -2.25 9.39 -17.81
N ASP A 319 -1.74 9.35 -16.57
CA ASP A 319 -0.66 10.22 -16.12
C ASP A 319 0.63 9.97 -16.93
N ILE A 320 0.99 8.69 -17.14
CA ILE A 320 2.15 8.33 -17.99
C ILE A 320 1.93 8.86 -19.42
N ALA A 321 0.71 8.74 -19.96
CA ALA A 321 0.40 9.22 -21.30
C ALA A 321 0.64 10.73 -21.47
N VAL A 322 0.29 11.52 -20.46
CA VAL A 322 0.56 12.97 -20.44
C VAL A 322 2.07 13.25 -20.44
N VAL A 323 2.84 12.50 -19.63
CA VAL A 323 4.29 12.71 -19.52
C VAL A 323 5.03 12.35 -20.82
N VAL A 324 4.67 11.22 -21.44
CA VAL A 324 5.33 10.78 -22.70
C VAL A 324 4.72 11.39 -23.95
N GLY A 325 3.65 12.19 -23.82
CA GLY A 325 2.95 12.80 -24.95
C GLY A 325 2.23 11.79 -25.84
N GLY A 326 1.70 10.70 -25.26
CA GLY A 326 0.98 9.64 -25.96
C GLY A 326 -0.50 9.55 -25.56
N GLN A 327 -1.14 8.47 -26.00
CA GLN A 327 -2.52 8.13 -25.64
C GLN A 327 -2.62 6.69 -25.17
N VAL A 328 -3.49 6.42 -24.19
CA VAL A 328 -3.77 5.06 -23.75
C VAL A 328 -4.66 4.36 -24.78
N ILE A 329 -4.22 3.25 -25.32
CA ILE A 329 -4.99 2.40 -26.22
C ILE A 329 -5.83 1.44 -25.39
N SER A 330 -7.13 1.72 -25.32
CA SER A 330 -8.10 0.96 -24.54
C SER A 330 -9.42 0.82 -25.28
N GLU A 331 -10.08 -0.33 -25.15
CA GLU A 331 -11.41 -0.54 -25.71
C GLU A 331 -12.48 0.36 -25.07
N GLU A 332 -12.30 0.71 -23.81
CA GLU A 332 -13.23 1.61 -23.11
C GLU A 332 -13.22 3.02 -23.73
N VAL A 333 -12.06 3.46 -24.22
CA VAL A 333 -11.92 4.72 -24.97
C VAL A 333 -12.28 4.54 -26.45
N GLY A 334 -12.65 3.32 -26.87
CA GLY A 334 -13.02 3.01 -28.25
C GLY A 334 -11.84 2.84 -29.21
N ILE A 335 -10.61 2.76 -28.70
CA ILE A 335 -9.39 2.62 -29.52
C ILE A 335 -8.93 1.17 -29.46
N LYS A 336 -8.98 0.49 -30.61
CA LYS A 336 -8.40 -0.85 -30.78
C LYS A 336 -7.00 -0.74 -31.38
N PHE A 337 -6.14 -1.75 -31.16
CA PHE A 337 -4.78 -1.81 -31.71
C PHE A 337 -4.75 -1.69 -33.26
N GLU A 338 -5.75 -2.25 -33.94
CA GLU A 338 -5.90 -2.15 -35.41
C GLU A 338 -5.98 -0.70 -35.91
N ASN A 339 -6.65 0.14 -35.12
CA ASN A 339 -6.87 1.56 -35.43
C ASN A 339 -5.79 2.48 -34.84
N ALA A 340 -4.84 1.92 -34.11
CA ALA A 340 -3.77 2.70 -33.51
C ALA A 340 -2.84 3.29 -34.58
N THR A 341 -2.44 4.53 -34.34
CA THR A 341 -1.54 5.29 -35.24
C THR A 341 -0.26 5.66 -34.48
N LEU A 342 0.80 5.99 -35.23
CA LEU A 342 2.07 6.43 -34.65
C LEU A 342 1.91 7.70 -33.78
N SER A 343 0.94 8.55 -34.09
CA SER A 343 0.67 9.77 -33.31
C SER A 343 0.07 9.51 -31.92
N MET A 344 -0.41 8.29 -31.67
CA MET A 344 -0.92 7.88 -30.37
C MET A 344 0.17 7.32 -29.46
N LEU A 345 1.33 6.99 -30.05
CA LEU A 345 2.49 6.53 -29.28
C LEU A 345 3.18 7.72 -28.62
N GLY A 346 3.54 7.54 -27.35
CA GLY A 346 4.40 8.46 -26.64
C GLY A 346 5.87 8.33 -27.07
N LYS A 347 6.70 9.21 -26.55
CA LYS A 347 8.16 9.18 -26.74
C LYS A 347 8.86 9.33 -25.40
N ALA A 348 9.89 8.56 -25.18
CA ALA A 348 10.78 8.67 -24.03
C ALA A 348 12.23 8.71 -24.50
N THR A 349 13.02 9.58 -23.85
CA THR A 349 14.45 9.78 -24.14
C THR A 349 15.28 8.84 -23.30
#